data_13a1ea2a2bbcc35dd76a5b52e2d9d878
#
_entry.id   13a1ea2a2bbcc35dd76a5b52e2d9d878
#
_cell.length_a   1.000
_cell.length_b   1.000
_cell.length_c   1.000
_cell.angle_alpha   90.00
_cell.angle_beta   90.00
_cell.angle_gamma   90.00
#
_symmetry.space_group_name_H-M   'P 1'
#
loop_
_entity.id
_entity.type
_entity.pdbx_description
1 polymer ?
#
loop_
_entity_poly.entity_id
_entity_poly.type
_entity_poly.pdbx_seq_one_letter_code
_entity_poly.pdbx_strand_id
1 'polypeptide(L)'
;MSQPNVWIIDHRDSFTWNLAELVRMTGMAVPRVVSNESPELEQAVQAGEKLILSPGPGTVEDACHRATFRLLDRLPRFTPVLGVCLGHQILGVRFGARLEHLSRPLHGCLLYTSPSPRD
;
A
#
# COMPACT_ATOMS: atom_id res chain seq x y z
N MET A 1 27.30 2.54 -3.83
CA MET A 1 26.19 1.66 -3.57
C MET A 1 24.90 2.32 -3.93
N SER A 2 24.05 1.61 -4.56
CA SER A 2 22.76 2.18 -4.94
C SER A 2 21.83 2.18 -3.72
N GLN A 3 20.95 3.17 -3.68
CA GLN A 3 19.96 3.25 -2.64
C GLN A 3 18.86 2.22 -2.90
N PRO A 4 18.22 1.73 -1.85
CA PRO A 4 17.12 0.77 -2.04
C PRO A 4 15.93 1.45 -2.69
N ASN A 5 15.15 0.66 -3.38
CA ASN A 5 13.90 1.15 -3.96
C ASN A 5 12.79 1.13 -2.91
N VAL A 6 11.94 2.14 -2.97
CA VAL A 6 10.65 2.12 -2.26
C VAL A 6 9.59 2.19 -3.33
N TRP A 7 8.84 1.10 -3.47
CA TRP A 7 7.79 1.03 -4.45
C TRP A 7 6.52 1.65 -3.90
N ILE A 8 5.85 2.45 -4.71
CA ILE A 8 4.59 3.08 -4.32
C ILE A 8 3.55 2.61 -5.32
N ILE A 9 2.57 1.87 -4.82
CA ILE A 9 1.47 1.42 -5.67
C ILE A 9 0.48 2.55 -5.78
N ASP A 10 0.28 3.05 -6.99
CA ASP A 10 -0.62 4.18 -7.24
C ASP A 10 -2.04 3.65 -7.47
N HIS A 11 -2.96 4.00 -6.58
CA HIS A 11 -4.36 3.63 -6.67
C HIS A 11 -5.19 4.78 -7.26
N ARG A 12 -4.62 5.47 -8.26
CA ARG A 12 -5.29 6.58 -8.96
C ARG A 12 -5.55 7.77 -8.05
N ASP A 13 -4.53 8.14 -7.29
CA ASP A 13 -4.66 9.27 -6.38
C ASP A 13 -3.50 10.22 -6.62
N SER A 14 -3.83 11.52 -6.73
CA SER A 14 -2.80 12.52 -6.96
C SER A 14 -1.81 12.61 -5.80
N PHE A 15 -2.22 12.21 -4.61
CA PHE A 15 -1.33 12.25 -3.45
C PHE A 15 -0.16 11.27 -3.59
N THR A 16 -0.25 10.32 -4.51
CA THR A 16 0.84 9.38 -4.75
C THR A 16 2.14 10.09 -5.04
N TRP A 17 2.09 11.17 -5.83
CA TRP A 17 3.29 11.89 -6.19
C TRP A 17 3.85 12.67 -5.02
N ASN A 18 3.01 13.08 -4.08
CA ASN A 18 3.49 13.70 -2.84
C ASN A 18 4.24 12.67 -2.01
N LEU A 19 3.76 11.43 -1.98
CA LEU A 19 4.48 10.37 -1.28
C LEU A 19 5.83 10.10 -1.92
N ALA A 20 5.88 10.08 -3.25
CA ALA A 20 7.14 9.86 -3.95
C ALA A 20 8.13 10.98 -3.62
N GLU A 21 7.64 12.21 -3.56
CA GLU A 21 8.50 13.34 -3.24
C GLU A 21 9.02 13.25 -1.81
N LEU A 22 8.16 12.85 -0.87
CA LEU A 22 8.60 12.66 0.50
C LEU A 22 9.71 11.61 0.61
N VAL A 23 9.57 10.50 -0.12
CA VAL A 23 10.60 9.48 -0.12
C VAL A 23 11.89 10.05 -0.69
N ARG A 24 11.79 10.78 -1.80
CA ARG A 24 12.98 11.35 -2.42
C ARG A 24 13.68 12.33 -1.49
N MET A 25 12.92 13.10 -0.73
CA MET A 25 13.48 14.10 0.16
C MET A 25 14.26 13.50 1.32
N THR A 26 14.03 12.24 1.65
CA THR A 26 14.81 11.61 2.70
C THR A 26 16.25 11.36 2.28
N GLY A 27 16.51 11.27 0.98
CA GLY A 27 17.83 10.95 0.48
C GLY A 27 18.25 9.51 0.74
N MET A 28 17.36 8.68 1.28
CA MET A 28 17.73 7.34 1.71
C MET A 28 17.18 6.25 0.80
N ALA A 29 16.31 6.59 -0.12
CA ALA A 29 15.68 5.61 -0.99
C ALA A 29 15.26 6.25 -2.30
N VAL A 30 15.07 5.42 -3.31
CA VAL A 30 14.60 5.85 -4.63
C VAL A 30 13.13 5.47 -4.75
N PRO A 31 12.23 6.45 -4.94
CA PRO A 31 10.82 6.13 -5.10
C PRO A 31 10.56 5.59 -6.49
N ARG A 32 9.75 4.54 -6.57
CA ARG A 32 9.33 3.95 -7.83
C ARG A 32 7.84 3.80 -7.80
N VAL A 33 7.16 4.53 -8.66
CA VAL A 33 5.69 4.53 -8.70
C VAL A 33 5.22 3.55 -9.76
N VAL A 34 4.29 2.69 -9.40
CA VAL A 34 3.69 1.76 -10.35
C VAL A 34 2.18 1.77 -10.16
N SER A 35 1.46 1.78 -11.26
CA SER A 35 -0.01 1.79 -11.22
C SER A 35 -0.54 0.46 -10.69
N ASN A 36 -1.65 0.51 -9.94
CA ASN A 36 -2.31 -0.70 -9.48
C ASN A 36 -2.88 -1.51 -10.64
N GLU A 37 -2.89 -0.94 -11.85
CA GLU A 37 -3.37 -1.65 -13.02
C GLU A 37 -2.23 -2.07 -13.94
N SER A 38 -1.00 -1.82 -13.56
CA SER A 38 0.14 -2.16 -14.39
C SER A 38 0.34 -3.68 -14.44
N PRO A 39 0.60 -4.24 -15.62
CA PRO A 39 0.89 -5.67 -15.70
C PRO A 39 2.19 -6.06 -15.01
N GLU A 40 3.04 -5.07 -14.70
CA GLU A 40 4.31 -5.35 -14.02
C GLU A 40 4.16 -5.37 -12.52
N LEU A 41 2.97 -5.09 -12.00
CA LEU A 41 2.78 -4.91 -10.58
C LEU A 41 3.24 -6.13 -9.76
N GLU A 42 2.89 -7.30 -10.20
CA GLU A 42 3.18 -8.50 -9.43
C GLU A 42 4.66 -8.83 -9.35
N GLN A 43 5.47 -8.21 -10.19
CA GLN A 43 6.90 -8.48 -10.20
C GLN A 43 7.70 -7.28 -9.71
N ALA A 44 7.01 -6.28 -9.20
CA ALA A 44 7.67 -5.00 -8.92
C ALA A 44 8.66 -5.08 -7.77
N VAL A 45 8.27 -5.75 -6.70
CA VAL A 45 9.02 -5.67 -5.46
C VAL A 45 9.95 -6.86 -5.33
N GLN A 46 11.23 -6.56 -5.09
CA GLN A 46 12.25 -7.58 -4.91
C GLN A 46 12.68 -7.65 -3.45
N ALA A 47 13.43 -8.67 -3.12
CA ALA A 47 13.93 -8.82 -1.76
C ALA A 47 14.75 -7.60 -1.37
N GLY A 48 14.53 -7.10 -0.18
CA GLY A 48 15.24 -5.94 0.32
C GLY A 48 14.61 -4.61 -0.02
N GLU A 49 13.57 -4.62 -0.83
CA GLU A 49 12.87 -3.39 -1.16
C GLU A 49 11.67 -3.18 -0.25
N LYS A 50 11.09 -1.99 -0.30
CA LYS A 50 9.96 -1.63 0.55
C LYS A 50 8.78 -1.22 -0.29
N LEU A 51 7.60 -1.27 0.30
CA LEU A 51 6.36 -1.02 -0.41
C LEU A 51 5.48 -0.04 0.33
N ILE A 52 4.92 0.92 -0.40
CA ILE A 52 3.90 1.82 0.13
C ILE A 52 2.66 1.64 -0.71
N LEU A 53 1.52 1.43 -0.06
CA LEU A 53 0.22 1.37 -0.72
C LEU A 53 -0.43 2.74 -0.56
N SER A 54 -0.68 3.41 -1.68
CA SER A 54 -1.15 4.78 -1.68
C SER A 54 -2.63 4.90 -1.31
N PRO A 55 -3.09 6.11 -0.99
CA PRO A 55 -4.52 6.37 -0.94
C PRO A 55 -5.15 6.13 -2.30
N GLY A 56 -6.46 6.10 -2.35
CA GLY A 56 -7.18 5.96 -3.59
C GLY A 56 -8.67 6.04 -3.36
N PRO A 57 -9.44 6.19 -4.44
CA PRO A 57 -10.89 6.25 -4.34
C PRO A 57 -11.48 4.86 -4.19
N GLY A 58 -12.75 4.82 -3.83
CA GLY A 58 -13.50 3.57 -3.77
C GLY A 58 -13.24 2.80 -2.50
N THR A 59 -13.49 1.51 -2.57
CA THR A 59 -13.38 0.63 -1.42
C THR A 59 -12.44 -0.51 -1.73
N VAL A 60 -12.04 -1.22 -0.66
CA VAL A 60 -11.11 -2.33 -0.81
C VAL A 60 -11.69 -3.48 -1.62
N GLU A 61 -13.01 -3.51 -1.78
CA GLU A 61 -13.67 -4.61 -2.49
C GLU A 61 -13.69 -4.40 -3.99
N ASP A 62 -13.29 -3.23 -4.45
CA ASP A 62 -13.33 -2.95 -5.88
C ASP A 62 -12.38 -3.87 -6.64
N ALA A 63 -12.83 -4.31 -7.81
CA ALA A 63 -12.06 -5.25 -8.60
C ALA A 63 -10.70 -4.72 -9.01
N CYS A 64 -10.54 -3.41 -9.09
CA CYS A 64 -9.28 -2.82 -9.51
C CYS A 64 -8.16 -3.03 -8.48
N HIS A 65 -8.50 -3.52 -7.29
CA HIS A 65 -7.47 -3.76 -6.27
C HIS A 65 -6.99 -5.22 -6.24
N ARG A 66 -7.52 -6.07 -7.12
CA ARG A 66 -7.13 -7.48 -7.11
C ARG A 66 -5.64 -7.68 -7.32
N ALA A 67 -5.05 -6.89 -8.20
CA ALA A 67 -3.62 -7.02 -8.47
C ALA A 67 -2.80 -6.65 -7.24
N THR A 68 -3.24 -5.66 -6.48
CA THR A 68 -2.55 -5.28 -5.25
C THR A 68 -2.61 -6.43 -4.25
N PHE A 69 -3.78 -7.08 -4.11
CA PHE A 69 -3.87 -8.23 -3.21
C PHE A 69 -2.97 -9.38 -3.67
N ARG A 70 -2.92 -9.63 -4.97
CA ARG A 70 -2.02 -10.67 -5.49
C ARG A 70 -0.57 -10.35 -5.22
N LEU A 71 -0.20 -9.07 -5.35
CA LEU A 71 1.16 -8.64 -5.04
C LEU A 71 1.47 -8.93 -3.57
N LEU A 72 0.56 -8.57 -2.67
CA LEU A 72 0.79 -8.79 -1.25
C LEU A 72 1.00 -10.27 -0.94
N ASP A 73 0.32 -11.15 -1.67
CA ASP A 73 0.48 -12.58 -1.48
C ASP A 73 1.83 -13.10 -1.94
N ARG A 74 2.50 -12.36 -2.82
CA ARG A 74 3.74 -12.80 -3.43
C ARG A 74 4.98 -12.08 -2.93
N LEU A 75 4.82 -11.18 -1.97
CA LEU A 75 5.96 -10.41 -1.50
C LEU A 75 7.01 -11.31 -0.85
N PRO A 76 8.29 -10.97 -1.00
CA PRO A 76 9.32 -11.67 -0.24
C PRO A 76 9.05 -11.56 1.25
N ARG A 77 9.52 -12.54 2.01
CA ARG A 77 9.30 -12.55 3.45
C ARG A 77 9.89 -11.29 4.08
N PHE A 78 9.18 -10.78 5.06
CA PHE A 78 9.62 -9.62 5.82
C PHE A 78 9.74 -8.34 5.00
N THR A 79 9.07 -8.25 3.86
CA THR A 79 9.00 -7.00 3.12
C THR A 79 8.25 -5.96 3.94
N PRO A 80 8.88 -4.81 4.26
CA PRO A 80 8.15 -3.75 4.96
C PRO A 80 7.09 -3.13 4.07
N VAL A 81 5.88 -2.99 4.59
CA VAL A 81 4.76 -2.43 3.84
C VAL A 81 4.09 -1.36 4.69
N LEU A 82 3.91 -0.19 4.09
CA LEU A 82 3.17 0.90 4.72
C LEU A 82 1.92 1.17 3.90
N GLY A 83 0.76 1.15 4.53
CA GLY A 83 -0.49 1.50 3.86
C GLY A 83 -0.98 2.86 4.31
N VAL A 84 -1.44 3.69 3.36
CA VAL A 84 -1.94 5.02 3.64
C VAL A 84 -3.39 5.09 3.18
N CYS A 85 -4.30 5.43 4.07
CA CYS A 85 -5.74 5.51 3.77
C CYS A 85 -6.25 4.22 3.14
N LEU A 86 -6.63 4.23 1.87
CA LEU A 86 -7.09 3.03 1.18
C LEU A 86 -6.05 1.91 1.28
N GLY A 87 -4.78 2.24 1.14
CA GLY A 87 -3.71 1.27 1.28
C GLY A 87 -3.69 0.63 2.66
N HIS A 88 -3.98 1.42 3.69
CA HIS A 88 -4.07 0.90 5.05
C HIS A 88 -5.24 -0.08 5.17
N GLN A 89 -6.37 0.23 4.53
CA GLN A 89 -7.52 -0.66 4.55
C GLN A 89 -7.23 -1.96 3.82
N ILE A 90 -6.57 -1.88 2.67
CA ILE A 90 -6.20 -3.06 1.90
C ILE A 90 -5.30 -3.97 2.74
N LEU A 91 -4.32 -3.37 3.37
CA LEU A 91 -3.38 -4.13 4.19
C LEU A 91 -4.09 -4.78 5.37
N GLY A 92 -5.00 -4.03 6.00
CA GLY A 92 -5.76 -4.57 7.11
C GLY A 92 -6.60 -5.77 6.70
N VAL A 93 -7.30 -5.65 5.57
CA VAL A 93 -8.14 -6.74 5.09
C VAL A 93 -7.28 -7.96 4.73
N ARG A 94 -6.12 -7.73 4.11
CA ARG A 94 -5.23 -8.83 3.75
C ARG A 94 -4.81 -9.64 4.96
N PHE A 95 -4.68 -9.00 6.12
CA PHE A 95 -4.28 -9.68 7.33
C PHE A 95 -5.46 -10.02 8.24
N GLY A 96 -6.67 -10.06 7.68
CA GLY A 96 -7.82 -10.54 8.42
C GLY A 96 -8.52 -9.53 9.28
N ALA A 97 -8.17 -8.26 9.15
CA ALA A 97 -8.85 -7.23 9.93
C ALA A 97 -10.24 -6.99 9.36
N ARG A 98 -11.10 -6.45 10.21
CA ARG A 98 -12.44 -6.10 9.83
C ARG A 98 -12.54 -4.62 9.69
N LEU A 99 -13.10 -4.15 8.59
CA LEU A 99 -13.34 -2.73 8.40
C LEU A 99 -14.67 -2.36 9.02
N GLU A 100 -14.67 -1.28 9.80
CA GLU A 100 -15.88 -0.74 10.37
C GLU A 100 -15.97 0.71 10.02
N HIS A 101 -17.13 1.12 9.52
CA HIS A 101 -17.36 2.51 9.20
C HIS A 101 -17.97 3.19 10.40
N LEU A 102 -17.42 4.36 10.73
CA LEU A 102 -17.97 5.13 11.84
C LEU A 102 -19.29 5.72 11.42
N SER A 103 -20.20 5.87 12.37
CA SER A 103 -21.47 6.51 12.09
C SER A 103 -21.26 7.96 11.72
N ARG A 104 -20.18 8.58 12.17
CA ARG A 104 -19.75 9.87 11.69
C ARG A 104 -18.44 9.70 11.01
N PRO A 105 -18.32 10.06 9.73
CA PRO A 105 -17.04 9.94 9.03
C PRO A 105 -15.99 10.85 9.63
N LEU A 106 -14.80 10.32 9.78
CA LEU A 106 -13.65 11.10 10.16
C LEU A 106 -12.73 11.16 8.96
N HIS A 107 -12.32 12.36 8.60
CA HIS A 107 -11.49 12.53 7.44
C HIS A 107 -10.18 11.79 7.56
N GLY A 108 -9.90 10.98 6.56
CA GLY A 108 -8.64 10.28 6.48
C GLY A 108 -8.45 9.25 7.58
N CYS A 109 -9.54 8.85 8.22
CA CYS A 109 -9.41 7.95 9.33
C CYS A 109 -10.46 6.86 9.26
N LEU A 110 -10.01 5.63 9.39
CA LEU A 110 -10.88 4.49 9.51
C LEU A 110 -10.39 3.68 10.68
N LEU A 111 -11.30 3.33 11.56
CA LEU A 111 -10.97 2.46 12.67
C LEU A 111 -11.32 1.04 12.29
N TYR A 112 -10.47 0.13 12.65
CA TYR A 112 -10.78 -1.27 12.49
C TYR A 112 -10.12 -2.04 13.61
N THR A 113 -10.72 -3.18 13.92
CA THR A 113 -10.13 -4.07 14.90
C THR A 113 -9.46 -5.19 14.14
N SER A 114 -8.29 -5.52 14.61
CA SER A 114 -7.51 -6.58 13.99
C SER A 114 -7.43 -7.74 14.94
N PRO A 115 -7.59 -8.98 14.45
CA PRO A 115 -7.24 -10.11 15.28
C PRO A 115 -5.75 -10.03 15.57
N SER A 116 -5.31 -10.83 16.50
CA SER A 116 -3.92 -10.77 16.88
C SER A 116 -3.03 -10.86 15.64
N PRO A 117 -2.20 -9.88 15.41
CA PRO A 117 -1.43 -9.86 14.18
C PRO A 117 -0.35 -10.89 14.11
N ARG A 118 -0.02 -11.47 15.20
CA ARG A 118 0.99 -12.38 15.11
C ARG A 118 0.54 -13.68 14.94
N ASP A 119 -0.58 -13.86 14.83
CA ASP A 119 -1.09 -15.20 14.66
C ASP A 119 -1.16 -15.57 13.22
#